data_71a6a9fd02a077e5a97693a82af94bd9
#
_entry.id   71a6a9fd02a077e5a97693a82af94bd9
#
_cell.length_a   1.000
_cell.length_b   1.000
_cell.length_c   1.000
_cell.angle_alpha   90.00
_cell.angle_beta   90.00
_cell.angle_gamma   90.00
#
_symmetry.space_group_name_H-M   'P 1'
#
loop_
_entity.id
_entity.type
_entity.pdbx_description
1 polymer ?
#
loop_
_entity_poly.entity_id
_entity_poly.type
_entity_poly.pdbx_seq_one_letter_code
_entity_poly.pdbx_strand_id
1 'polypeptide(L)'
;MKSVQQEVDERSNLTGTNKFELLLFRLGGDENGNHSELFGINVFKIREIVAMPAITSVAGSPPHVLGVVNLRGQIIQVLDLPAIAGVTPKTGLNIMLVTEFARTTQAFAVESVEEIVRLDWNQVMSAEHSAGSGMVTSIARLDTVGGEPGRLAQVLDVETILRKLNPDQEPENIQQAVGDKIQIKPGCVILAADDSVVARALIEQGLDAMGLPFVMTKSGKEAWDHLNAIASAAEAEGRTVYDRVAMVLTDLEMPEMDGFTLCRNIKSTNRFGNMPVVIHSSLSGTTNEEHVKNVRADAYVAKFSAEDLSRTLRKVLHG
;
A
#
# COMPACT_ATOMS: atom_id res chain seq x y z
N MET A 1 13.70 -21.60 -16.67
CA MET A 1 13.34 -20.79 -15.51
C MET A 1 13.44 -19.35 -15.95
N LYS A 2 12.31 -18.62 -15.98
CA LYS A 2 12.33 -17.16 -16.19
C LYS A 2 13.01 -16.55 -14.97
N SER A 3 13.82 -15.51 -15.16
CA SER A 3 14.43 -14.83 -14.01
C SER A 3 13.31 -14.07 -13.26
N VAL A 4 13.44 -13.98 -11.93
CA VAL A 4 12.49 -13.21 -11.08
C VAL A 4 12.33 -11.78 -11.60
N GLN A 5 13.36 -11.23 -12.24
CA GLN A 5 13.34 -9.91 -12.90
C GLN A 5 12.37 -9.87 -14.10
N GLN A 6 12.33 -10.93 -14.93
CA GLN A 6 11.38 -11.02 -16.05
C GLN A 6 9.94 -11.18 -15.58
N GLU A 7 9.72 -11.81 -14.43
CA GLU A 7 8.40 -11.89 -13.80
C GLU A 7 7.95 -10.56 -13.21
N VAL A 8 8.86 -9.72 -12.72
CA VAL A 8 8.57 -8.33 -12.28
C VAL A 8 8.14 -7.47 -13.47
N ASP A 9 8.81 -7.58 -14.61
CA ASP A 9 8.53 -6.78 -15.82
C ASP A 9 7.25 -7.21 -16.56
N GLU A 10 6.87 -8.50 -16.53
CA GLU A 10 5.62 -9.01 -17.11
C GLU A 10 4.35 -8.62 -16.32
N ARG A 11 4.51 -8.06 -15.14
CA ARG A 11 3.41 -7.69 -14.22
C ARG A 11 2.59 -6.49 -14.64
N SER A 12 3.13 -5.66 -15.51
CA SER A 12 2.39 -4.54 -16.09
C SER A 12 1.09 -4.95 -16.83
N ASN A 13 0.94 -6.22 -17.17
CA ASN A 13 -0.25 -6.77 -17.81
C ASN A 13 -1.28 -7.42 -16.86
N LEU A 14 -1.02 -7.44 -15.55
CA LEU A 14 -1.82 -8.19 -14.56
C LEU A 14 -2.81 -7.34 -13.75
N THR A 15 -2.86 -6.05 -13.98
CA THR A 15 -3.84 -5.12 -13.39
C THR A 15 -5.26 -5.45 -13.82
N GLY A 16 -5.83 -6.50 -13.32
CA GLY A 16 -7.18 -6.90 -13.71
C GLY A 16 -7.69 -8.19 -13.10
N THR A 17 -6.86 -8.92 -12.39
CA THR A 17 -7.24 -10.24 -11.86
C THR A 17 -7.82 -10.17 -10.45
N ASN A 18 -7.78 -9.03 -9.76
CA ASN A 18 -8.20 -8.88 -8.35
C ASN A 18 -7.59 -9.97 -7.44
N LYS A 19 -6.31 -10.32 -7.70
CA LYS A 19 -5.53 -11.30 -6.92
C LYS A 19 -4.50 -10.56 -6.08
N PHE A 20 -4.22 -11.09 -4.90
CA PHE A 20 -3.15 -10.61 -4.04
C PHE A 20 -1.83 -11.27 -4.43
N GLU A 21 -0.86 -10.50 -4.91
CA GLU A 21 0.46 -10.98 -5.29
C GLU A 21 1.46 -10.75 -4.17
N LEU A 22 2.02 -11.81 -3.62
CA LEU A 22 2.86 -11.79 -2.45
C LEU A 22 4.22 -12.40 -2.76
N LEU A 23 5.31 -11.64 -2.54
CA LEU A 23 6.66 -12.20 -2.50
C LEU A 23 6.89 -12.83 -1.14
N LEU A 24 7.20 -14.11 -1.13
CA LEU A 24 7.52 -14.87 0.07
C LEU A 24 9.02 -14.89 0.34
N PHE A 25 9.38 -14.68 1.60
CA PHE A 25 10.78 -14.65 2.03
C PHE A 25 10.91 -15.07 3.50
N ARG A 26 12.15 -15.32 3.91
CA ARG A 26 12.50 -15.65 5.30
C ARG A 26 13.42 -14.61 5.89
N LEU A 27 13.24 -14.38 7.19
CA LEU A 27 14.04 -13.45 7.99
C LEU A 27 14.99 -14.19 8.93
N GLY A 28 14.73 -15.48 9.19
CA GLY A 28 15.49 -16.32 10.11
C GLY A 28 14.58 -17.24 10.92
N GLY A 29 15.10 -17.77 12.01
CA GLY A 29 14.36 -18.63 12.95
C GLY A 29 14.17 -17.95 14.31
N ASP A 30 13.41 -18.64 15.19
CA ASP A 30 13.32 -18.27 16.59
C ASP A 30 14.70 -18.39 17.29
N GLU A 31 14.79 -17.94 18.55
CA GLU A 31 16.02 -17.99 19.34
C GLU A 31 16.60 -19.41 19.46
N ASN A 32 15.75 -20.44 19.32
CA ASN A 32 16.15 -21.86 19.33
C ASN A 32 16.46 -22.41 17.94
N GLY A 33 16.26 -21.63 16.87
CA GLY A 33 16.56 -22.00 15.50
C GLY A 33 15.63 -23.06 14.89
N ASN A 34 14.53 -23.42 15.53
CA ASN A 34 13.68 -24.53 15.12
C ASN A 34 12.55 -24.17 14.17
N HIS A 35 12.06 -22.94 14.22
CA HIS A 35 11.00 -22.47 13.31
C HIS A 35 11.45 -21.25 12.54
N SER A 36 11.41 -21.34 11.22
CA SER A 36 11.62 -20.20 10.33
C SER A 36 10.26 -19.78 9.79
N GLU A 37 9.74 -18.70 10.35
CA GLU A 37 8.48 -18.12 9.91
C GLU A 37 8.58 -17.64 8.45
N LEU A 38 7.46 -17.72 7.76
CA LEU A 38 7.34 -17.23 6.39
C LEU A 38 6.72 -15.85 6.41
N PHE A 39 7.42 -14.91 5.79
CA PHE A 39 6.97 -13.53 5.64
C PHE A 39 6.62 -13.25 4.18
N GLY A 40 5.81 -12.24 3.99
CA GLY A 40 5.44 -11.78 2.67
C GLY A 40 5.37 -10.27 2.59
N ILE A 41 5.65 -9.76 1.42
CA ILE A 41 5.44 -8.37 1.07
C ILE A 41 4.69 -8.30 -0.26
N ASN A 42 3.75 -7.36 -0.39
CA ASN A 42 3.07 -7.15 -1.65
C ASN A 42 4.10 -6.82 -2.74
N VAL A 43 4.02 -7.56 -3.82
CA VAL A 43 4.96 -7.46 -4.93
C VAL A 43 5.00 -6.06 -5.53
N PHE A 44 3.89 -5.33 -5.55
CA PHE A 44 3.85 -3.95 -6.05
C PHE A 44 4.76 -2.98 -5.28
N LYS A 45 5.08 -3.30 -4.01
CA LYS A 45 5.99 -2.49 -3.18
C LYS A 45 7.47 -2.77 -3.48
N ILE A 46 7.77 -3.80 -4.28
CA ILE A 46 9.13 -4.21 -4.60
C ILE A 46 9.52 -3.66 -5.97
N ARG A 47 10.57 -2.86 -5.99
CA ARG A 47 11.17 -2.35 -7.21
C ARG A 47 12.12 -3.37 -7.83
N GLU A 48 12.97 -4.00 -7.01
CA GLU A 48 13.90 -5.01 -7.47
C GLU A 48 14.39 -5.91 -6.32
N ILE A 49 14.84 -7.13 -6.66
CA ILE A 49 15.43 -8.10 -5.75
C ILE A 49 16.87 -8.32 -6.18
N VAL A 50 17.80 -8.07 -5.28
CA VAL A 50 19.24 -8.10 -5.58
C VAL A 50 19.97 -8.99 -4.57
N ALA A 51 20.97 -9.76 -5.02
CA ALA A 51 21.89 -10.40 -4.09
C ALA A 51 22.59 -9.32 -3.24
N MET A 52 22.80 -9.59 -1.96
CA MET A 52 23.34 -8.61 -1.01
C MET A 52 24.68 -8.06 -1.50
N PRO A 53 24.78 -6.78 -1.83
CA PRO A 53 26.05 -6.16 -2.22
C PRO A 53 26.89 -5.81 -0.98
N ALA A 54 28.12 -5.35 -1.20
CA ALA A 54 28.93 -4.79 -0.12
C ALA A 54 28.25 -3.51 0.43
N ILE A 55 28.03 -3.48 1.75
CA ILE A 55 27.40 -2.37 2.45
C ILE A 55 28.48 -1.45 3.01
N THR A 56 28.32 -0.15 2.83
CA THR A 56 29.14 0.87 3.46
C THR A 56 28.44 1.31 4.76
N SER A 57 29.05 1.03 5.91
CA SER A 57 28.55 1.46 7.22
C SER A 57 28.59 2.97 7.32
N VAL A 58 27.56 3.56 7.93
CA VAL A 58 27.46 5.01 8.16
C VAL A 58 27.61 5.26 9.66
N ALA A 59 28.52 6.15 10.03
CA ALA A 59 28.78 6.47 11.44
C ALA A 59 27.55 7.11 12.09
N GLY A 60 27.16 6.63 13.26
CA GLY A 60 26.02 7.14 14.02
C GLY A 60 24.65 6.63 13.52
N SER A 61 24.62 5.66 12.61
CA SER A 61 23.36 5.04 12.18
C SER A 61 22.62 4.38 13.33
N PRO A 62 21.27 4.40 13.32
CA PRO A 62 20.45 3.62 14.25
C PRO A 62 20.74 2.11 14.14
N PRO A 63 20.48 1.30 15.20
CA PRO A 63 20.84 -0.12 15.23
C PRO A 63 20.25 -0.97 14.09
N HIS A 64 19.10 -0.58 13.55
CA HIS A 64 18.42 -1.28 12.47
C HIS A 64 18.87 -0.83 11.06
N VAL A 65 19.84 0.11 10.96
CA VAL A 65 20.42 0.57 9.70
C VAL A 65 21.77 -0.11 9.51
N LEU A 66 21.88 -1.00 8.53
CA LEU A 66 23.13 -1.68 8.20
C LEU A 66 24.14 -0.74 7.54
N GLY A 67 23.67 0.27 6.83
CA GLY A 67 24.47 1.23 6.10
C GLY A 67 23.82 1.65 4.79
N VAL A 68 24.66 1.95 3.80
CA VAL A 68 24.22 2.34 2.45
C VAL A 68 24.91 1.51 1.37
N VAL A 69 24.24 1.39 0.23
CA VAL A 69 24.78 0.78 -0.99
C VAL A 69 24.64 1.73 -2.15
N ASN A 70 25.53 1.62 -3.12
CA ASN A 70 25.39 2.29 -4.41
C ASN A 70 24.77 1.32 -5.40
N LEU A 71 23.50 1.53 -5.74
CA LEU A 71 22.80 0.75 -6.74
C LEU A 71 22.54 1.61 -7.97
N ARG A 72 23.28 1.32 -9.06
CA ARG A 72 23.17 2.05 -10.34
C ARG A 72 23.34 3.57 -10.23
N GLY A 73 24.23 4.02 -9.33
CA GLY A 73 24.48 5.45 -9.10
C GLY A 73 23.60 6.11 -8.05
N GLN A 74 22.60 5.40 -7.52
CA GLN A 74 21.76 5.88 -6.44
C GLN A 74 22.28 5.32 -5.10
N ILE A 75 22.44 6.17 -4.10
CA ILE A 75 22.76 5.77 -2.72
C ILE A 75 21.47 5.37 -2.02
N ILE A 76 21.39 4.12 -1.58
CA ILE A 76 20.20 3.52 -0.98
C ILE A 76 20.54 3.06 0.43
N GLN A 77 19.72 3.43 1.41
CA GLN A 77 19.81 2.95 2.77
C GLN A 77 19.37 1.49 2.84
N VAL A 78 20.10 0.67 3.61
CA VAL A 78 19.79 -0.75 3.84
C VAL A 78 19.39 -0.97 5.28
N LEU A 79 18.19 -1.52 5.49
CA LEU A 79 17.59 -1.79 6.78
C LEU A 79 17.66 -3.29 7.09
N ASP A 80 17.96 -3.61 8.35
CA ASP A 80 17.98 -4.97 8.89
C ASP A 80 16.55 -5.40 9.24
N LEU A 81 15.84 -6.01 8.29
CA LEU A 81 14.47 -6.43 8.51
C LEU A 81 14.33 -7.54 9.58
N PRO A 82 15.21 -8.56 9.66
CA PRO A 82 15.25 -9.48 10.79
C PRO A 82 15.35 -8.79 12.14
N ALA A 83 16.30 -7.86 12.31
CA ALA A 83 16.46 -7.11 13.58
C ALA A 83 15.19 -6.31 13.93
N ILE A 84 14.54 -5.69 12.94
CA ILE A 84 13.27 -4.96 13.11
C ILE A 84 12.14 -5.93 13.52
N ALA A 85 12.10 -7.13 12.93
CA ALA A 85 11.10 -8.16 13.25
C ALA A 85 11.40 -8.95 14.54
N GLY A 86 12.57 -8.76 15.14
CA GLY A 86 12.99 -9.48 16.35
C GLY A 86 13.38 -10.94 16.10
N VAL A 87 13.87 -11.26 14.90
CA VAL A 87 14.32 -12.62 14.52
C VAL A 87 15.79 -12.63 14.12
N THR A 88 16.43 -13.79 14.20
CA THR A 88 17.85 -13.94 13.89
C THR A 88 18.04 -14.77 12.61
N PRO A 89 18.74 -14.24 11.58
CA PRO A 89 19.06 -14.98 10.37
C PRO A 89 19.96 -16.19 10.68
N LYS A 90 19.67 -17.34 10.07
CA LYS A 90 20.48 -18.58 10.22
C LYS A 90 21.69 -18.61 9.28
N THR A 91 21.46 -18.16 8.05
CA THR A 91 22.48 -18.20 6.99
C THR A 91 23.05 -16.83 6.65
N GLY A 92 22.64 -15.80 7.42
CA GLY A 92 23.01 -14.40 7.21
C GLY A 92 22.06 -13.65 6.29
N LEU A 93 22.38 -12.40 6.01
CA LEU A 93 21.61 -11.51 5.15
C LEU A 93 22.10 -11.64 3.71
N ASN A 94 21.40 -12.38 2.88
CA ASN A 94 21.89 -12.78 1.56
C ASN A 94 21.22 -12.02 0.40
N ILE A 95 20.02 -11.48 0.66
CA ILE A 95 19.19 -10.80 -0.36
C ILE A 95 18.80 -9.42 0.13
N MET A 96 18.75 -8.49 -0.80
CA MET A 96 18.29 -7.14 -0.61
C MET A 96 17.00 -6.92 -1.42
N LEU A 97 15.90 -6.61 -0.74
CA LEU A 97 14.63 -6.20 -1.34
C LEU A 97 14.62 -4.68 -1.45
N VAL A 98 14.73 -4.17 -2.67
CA VAL A 98 14.65 -2.72 -2.93
C VAL A 98 13.19 -2.32 -3.05
N THR A 99 12.78 -1.38 -2.21
CA THR A 99 11.42 -0.85 -2.17
C THR A 99 11.42 0.65 -2.45
N GLU A 100 10.32 1.13 -2.97
CA GLU A 100 10.09 2.56 -3.12
C GLU A 100 8.88 2.96 -2.30
N PHE A 101 9.06 3.95 -1.42
CA PHE A 101 8.04 4.43 -0.51
C PHE A 101 8.13 5.95 -0.37
N ALA A 102 7.02 6.65 -0.54
CA ALA A 102 6.94 8.11 -0.41
C ALA A 102 8.04 8.84 -1.22
N ARG A 103 8.31 8.39 -2.45
CA ARG A 103 9.38 8.89 -3.34
C ARG A 103 10.81 8.67 -2.83
N THR A 104 10.99 7.89 -1.78
CA THR A 104 12.31 7.48 -1.31
C THR A 104 12.55 6.01 -1.64
N THR A 105 13.76 5.70 -2.11
CA THR A 105 14.17 4.33 -2.35
C THR A 105 14.99 3.85 -1.16
N GLN A 106 14.57 2.74 -0.57
CA GLN A 106 15.30 2.04 0.49
C GLN A 106 15.31 0.54 0.23
N ALA A 107 16.13 -0.17 0.97
CA ALA A 107 16.24 -1.60 0.84
C ALA A 107 16.11 -2.31 2.18
N PHE A 108 15.51 -3.47 2.18
CA PHE A 108 15.43 -4.39 3.31
C PHE A 108 16.34 -5.58 3.07
N ALA A 109 17.24 -5.84 4.01
CA ALA A 109 18.04 -7.04 4.04
C ALA A 109 17.19 -8.20 4.58
N VAL A 110 17.19 -9.33 3.88
CA VAL A 110 16.48 -10.56 4.26
C VAL A 110 17.38 -11.76 4.12
N GLU A 111 17.05 -12.87 4.80
CA GLU A 111 17.84 -14.10 4.72
C GLU A 111 17.74 -14.76 3.35
N SER A 112 16.53 -14.98 2.88
CA SER A 112 16.28 -15.63 1.57
C SER A 112 14.92 -15.23 1.02
N VAL A 113 14.79 -15.32 -0.30
CA VAL A 113 13.52 -15.21 -1.03
C VAL A 113 13.12 -16.59 -1.50
N GLU A 114 11.84 -16.94 -1.38
CA GLU A 114 11.32 -18.23 -1.84
C GLU A 114 10.66 -18.11 -3.22
N GLU A 115 9.44 -17.60 -3.25
CA GLU A 115 8.62 -17.56 -4.46
C GLU A 115 7.65 -16.39 -4.44
N ILE A 116 6.99 -16.14 -5.56
CA ILE A 116 5.87 -15.23 -5.65
C ILE A 116 4.60 -16.05 -5.81
N VAL A 117 3.64 -15.80 -4.93
CA VAL A 117 2.36 -16.48 -4.95
C VAL A 117 1.25 -15.50 -5.31
N ARG A 118 0.21 -16.02 -5.96
CA ARG A 118 -1.03 -15.30 -6.28
C ARG A 118 -2.17 -15.91 -5.50
N LEU A 119 -2.72 -15.14 -4.60
CA LEU A 119 -3.74 -15.57 -3.67
C LEU A 119 -5.10 -14.93 -3.99
N ASP A 120 -6.16 -15.66 -3.74
CA ASP A 120 -7.48 -15.05 -3.65
C ASP A 120 -7.63 -14.32 -2.30
N TRP A 121 -8.34 -13.22 -2.29
CA TRP A 121 -8.51 -12.43 -1.06
C TRP A 121 -9.14 -13.21 0.11
N ASN A 122 -9.89 -14.29 -0.15
CA ASN A 122 -10.40 -15.17 0.90
C ASN A 122 -9.31 -16.02 1.60
N GLN A 123 -8.10 -16.04 1.05
CA GLN A 123 -6.93 -16.69 1.65
C GLN A 123 -6.13 -15.74 2.55
N VAL A 124 -6.48 -14.44 2.55
CA VAL A 124 -5.79 -13.38 3.29
C VAL A 124 -6.69 -12.86 4.40
N MET A 125 -6.29 -13.06 5.65
CA MET A 125 -7.05 -12.67 6.84
C MET A 125 -6.40 -11.46 7.49
N SER A 126 -7.18 -10.41 7.80
CA SER A 126 -6.68 -9.24 8.53
C SER A 126 -6.09 -9.63 9.89
N ALA A 127 -4.94 -9.05 10.23
CA ALA A 127 -4.27 -9.24 11.51
C ALA A 127 -4.64 -8.17 12.56
N GLU A 128 -5.62 -7.31 12.30
CA GLU A 128 -6.00 -6.17 13.18
C GLU A 128 -6.28 -6.56 14.64
N HIS A 129 -6.62 -7.82 14.88
CA HIS A 129 -6.92 -8.36 16.23
C HIS A 129 -5.81 -9.26 16.78
N SER A 130 -4.72 -9.44 16.04
CA SER A 130 -3.60 -10.28 16.50
C SER A 130 -2.65 -9.42 17.33
N ALA A 131 -2.24 -9.94 18.49
CA ALA A 131 -1.32 -9.28 19.42
C ALA A 131 0.10 -9.19 18.80
N GLY A 132 0.30 -8.27 17.87
CA GLY A 132 1.57 -8.02 17.19
C GLY A 132 1.97 -6.55 17.26
N SER A 133 3.21 -6.27 16.88
CA SER A 133 3.82 -4.92 16.90
C SER A 133 3.20 -3.91 15.94
N GLY A 134 2.08 -4.24 15.27
CA GLY A 134 1.49 -3.43 14.20
C GLY A 134 2.36 -3.39 12.93
N MET A 135 3.25 -4.38 12.75
CA MET A 135 4.07 -4.52 11.55
C MET A 135 3.49 -5.53 10.55
N VAL A 136 2.46 -6.27 10.95
CA VAL A 136 1.77 -7.27 10.13
C VAL A 136 0.35 -6.78 9.84
N THR A 137 0.01 -6.67 8.56
CA THR A 137 -1.35 -6.29 8.13
C THR A 137 -2.28 -7.49 8.08
N SER A 138 -1.76 -8.64 7.67
CA SER A 138 -2.57 -9.82 7.36
C SER A 138 -1.77 -11.11 7.53
N ILE A 139 -2.51 -12.20 7.67
CA ILE A 139 -1.97 -13.57 7.58
C ILE A 139 -2.49 -14.20 6.28
N ALA A 140 -1.57 -14.55 5.41
CA ALA A 140 -1.88 -15.25 4.16
C ALA A 140 -1.81 -16.76 4.36
N ARG A 141 -2.87 -17.47 3.94
CA ARG A 141 -2.92 -18.93 3.92
C ARG A 141 -2.54 -19.41 2.53
N LEU A 142 -1.42 -20.09 2.44
CA LEU A 142 -0.94 -20.71 1.20
C LEU A 142 -1.63 -22.06 1.00
N ASP A 143 -1.86 -22.43 -0.27
CA ASP A 143 -2.55 -23.68 -0.58
C ASP A 143 -1.81 -24.92 -0.07
N THR A 144 -2.57 -25.94 0.27
CA THR A 144 -2.06 -27.24 0.67
C THR A 144 -1.48 -27.97 -0.55
N VAL A 145 -0.20 -28.27 -0.52
CA VAL A 145 0.41 -29.17 -1.50
C VAL A 145 0.48 -30.58 -0.89
N GLY A 146 -0.20 -31.56 -1.50
CA GLY A 146 -0.10 -32.95 -1.08
C GLY A 146 -0.81 -33.34 0.23
N GLY A 147 -1.80 -32.56 0.70
CA GLY A 147 -2.59 -32.88 1.91
C GLY A 147 -1.97 -32.43 3.24
N GLU A 148 -0.82 -31.76 3.22
CA GLU A 148 -0.24 -31.08 4.37
C GLU A 148 -1.06 -29.81 4.71
N PRO A 149 -1.17 -29.41 6.00
CA PRO A 149 -1.80 -28.15 6.36
C PRO A 149 -1.12 -27.00 5.63
N GLY A 150 -1.92 -26.09 5.03
CA GLY A 150 -1.41 -24.95 4.29
C GLY A 150 -0.45 -24.13 5.15
N ARG A 151 0.66 -23.71 4.55
CA ARG A 151 1.62 -22.79 5.20
C ARG A 151 0.95 -21.43 5.45
N LEU A 152 1.33 -20.76 6.53
CA LEU A 152 0.92 -19.40 6.82
C LEU A 152 2.09 -18.45 6.54
N ALA A 153 1.80 -17.30 5.97
CA ALA A 153 2.78 -16.23 5.77
C ALA A 153 2.27 -14.94 6.44
N GLN A 154 3.16 -14.26 7.16
CA GLN A 154 2.88 -12.96 7.78
C GLN A 154 3.12 -11.85 6.75
N VAL A 155 2.09 -11.12 6.38
CA VAL A 155 2.20 -10.00 5.43
C VAL A 155 2.67 -8.75 6.16
N LEU A 156 3.85 -8.26 5.81
CA LEU A 156 4.46 -7.11 6.46
C LEU A 156 3.91 -5.79 5.94
N ASP A 157 3.62 -4.88 6.86
CA ASP A 157 3.33 -3.48 6.58
C ASP A 157 4.62 -2.67 6.50
N VAL A 158 5.18 -2.60 5.30
CA VAL A 158 6.42 -1.86 5.02
C VAL A 158 6.25 -0.37 5.33
N GLU A 159 5.07 0.18 5.10
CA GLU A 159 4.77 1.59 5.33
C GLU A 159 4.83 1.92 6.82
N THR A 160 4.17 1.12 7.64
CA THR A 160 4.25 1.25 9.10
C THR A 160 5.66 1.04 9.63
N ILE A 161 6.41 0.07 9.09
CA ILE A 161 7.81 -0.16 9.46
C ILE A 161 8.64 1.10 9.18
N LEU A 162 8.58 1.63 7.95
CA LEU A 162 9.38 2.78 7.55
C LEU A 162 9.03 4.06 8.32
N ARG A 163 7.75 4.27 8.63
CA ARG A 163 7.33 5.40 9.48
C ARG A 163 7.87 5.31 10.88
N LYS A 164 7.80 4.13 11.50
CA LYS A 164 8.36 3.94 12.86
C LYS A 164 9.86 4.23 12.91
N LEU A 165 10.57 3.97 11.81
CA LEU A 165 12.00 4.20 11.70
C LEU A 165 12.34 5.66 11.38
N ASN A 166 11.44 6.42 10.80
CA ASN A 166 11.64 7.83 10.38
C ASN A 166 10.48 8.72 10.86
N PRO A 167 10.30 8.88 12.17
CA PRO A 167 9.20 9.66 12.74
C PRO A 167 9.25 11.15 12.37
N ASP A 168 10.45 11.68 12.04
CA ASP A 168 10.67 13.09 11.73
C ASP A 168 10.24 13.51 10.32
N GLN A 169 9.74 12.58 9.50
CA GLN A 169 9.26 12.88 8.13
C GLN A 169 7.80 13.37 8.09
N GLU A 170 7.12 13.46 9.21
CA GLU A 170 5.79 14.05 9.24
C GLU A 170 5.85 15.58 9.19
N PRO A 171 5.00 16.22 8.38
CA PRO A 171 4.93 17.67 8.39
C PRO A 171 4.50 18.16 9.79
N GLU A 172 5.31 18.97 10.45
CA GLU A 172 5.04 19.53 11.77
C GLU A 172 3.70 20.27 11.86
N ASN A 173 3.12 20.65 10.72
CA ASN A 173 1.85 21.36 10.64
C ASN A 173 1.05 21.02 9.37
N ILE A 174 0.21 20.00 9.44
CA ILE A 174 -0.68 19.59 8.34
C ILE A 174 -1.55 20.77 7.85
N GLN A 175 -2.01 21.63 8.75
CA GLN A 175 -2.83 22.79 8.42
C GLN A 175 -2.12 23.75 7.46
N GLN A 176 -0.80 23.95 7.64
CA GLN A 176 -0.01 24.79 6.71
C GLN A 176 0.22 24.10 5.37
N ALA A 177 0.43 22.77 5.40
CA ALA A 177 0.68 21.99 4.21
C ALA A 177 -0.53 21.91 3.27
N VAL A 178 -1.77 21.84 3.83
CA VAL A 178 -2.99 21.70 3.01
C VAL A 178 -3.54 23.02 2.50
N GLY A 179 -3.16 24.16 3.10
CA GLY A 179 -3.64 25.49 2.73
C GLY A 179 -5.11 25.76 3.13
N ASP A 180 -5.79 26.61 2.37
CA ASP A 180 -7.17 27.01 2.66
C ASP A 180 -8.18 25.86 2.56
N LYS A 181 -9.32 25.99 3.22
CA LYS A 181 -10.41 25.01 3.15
C LYS A 181 -10.95 24.86 1.72
N ILE A 182 -11.31 23.64 1.37
CA ILE A 182 -11.91 23.33 0.06
C ILE A 182 -13.42 23.33 0.20
N GLN A 183 -14.10 24.01 -0.72
CA GLN A 183 -15.57 24.01 -0.75
C GLN A 183 -16.06 22.91 -1.69
N ILE A 184 -16.97 22.09 -1.22
CA ILE A 184 -17.70 21.11 -2.04
C ILE A 184 -19.20 21.36 -1.91
N LYS A 185 -20.00 20.73 -2.76
CA LYS A 185 -21.45 20.83 -2.72
C LYS A 185 -21.97 20.46 -1.32
N PRO A 186 -22.83 21.29 -0.69
CA PRO A 186 -23.38 20.97 0.61
C PRO A 186 -24.09 19.62 0.65
N GLY A 187 -23.76 18.81 1.65
CA GLY A 187 -24.27 17.44 1.81
C GLY A 187 -23.51 16.37 1.06
N CYS A 188 -22.46 16.73 0.31
CA CYS A 188 -21.52 15.76 -0.28
C CYS A 188 -20.41 15.39 0.71
N VAL A 189 -19.88 14.20 0.53
CA VAL A 189 -18.71 13.67 1.26
C VAL A 189 -17.64 13.19 0.27
N ILE A 190 -16.42 13.09 0.75
CA ILE A 190 -15.37 12.29 0.09
C ILE A 190 -15.51 10.85 0.59
N LEU A 191 -15.66 9.88 -0.31
CA LEU A 191 -15.61 8.47 0.04
C LEU A 191 -14.18 7.99 -0.08
N ALA A 192 -13.54 7.69 1.05
CA ALA A 192 -12.14 7.30 1.11
C ALA A 192 -11.97 5.83 1.50
N ALA A 193 -10.97 5.15 0.93
CA ALA A 193 -10.68 3.75 1.19
C ALA A 193 -9.17 3.52 1.30
N ASP A 194 -8.74 2.88 2.39
CA ASP A 194 -7.35 2.45 2.62
C ASP A 194 -7.33 1.35 3.68
N ASP A 195 -6.54 0.30 3.53
CA ASP A 195 -6.48 -0.82 4.48
C ASP A 195 -5.54 -0.55 5.67
N SER A 196 -4.56 0.35 5.50
CA SER A 196 -3.62 0.73 6.55
C SER A 196 -4.29 1.67 7.57
N VAL A 197 -4.30 1.29 8.84
CA VAL A 197 -4.80 2.13 9.95
C VAL A 197 -4.09 3.49 9.98
N VAL A 198 -2.80 3.47 9.71
CA VAL A 198 -1.95 4.65 9.72
C VAL A 198 -2.27 5.58 8.55
N ALA A 199 -2.40 5.03 7.34
CA ALA A 199 -2.75 5.82 6.17
C ALA A 199 -4.16 6.41 6.30
N ARG A 200 -5.13 5.65 6.84
CA ARG A 200 -6.46 6.19 7.14
C ARG A 200 -6.40 7.39 8.07
N ALA A 201 -5.66 7.28 9.18
CA ALA A 201 -5.54 8.40 10.14
C ALA A 201 -4.95 9.66 9.49
N LEU A 202 -4.00 9.52 8.57
CA LEU A 202 -3.41 10.66 7.85
C LEU A 202 -4.37 11.25 6.82
N ILE A 203 -5.10 10.41 6.09
CA ILE A 203 -6.13 10.86 5.15
C ILE A 203 -7.20 11.64 5.92
N GLU A 204 -7.70 11.11 7.04
CA GLU A 204 -8.67 11.77 7.92
C GLU A 204 -8.17 13.14 8.39
N GLN A 205 -6.96 13.20 8.93
CA GLN A 205 -6.35 14.47 9.36
C GLN A 205 -6.21 15.47 8.20
N GLY A 206 -5.83 15.00 7.02
CA GLY A 206 -5.71 15.84 5.83
C GLY A 206 -7.06 16.36 5.36
N LEU A 207 -8.09 15.52 5.28
CA LEU A 207 -9.44 15.89 4.87
C LEU A 207 -10.09 16.86 5.89
N ASP A 208 -9.93 16.59 7.19
CA ASP A 208 -10.40 17.49 8.26
C ASP A 208 -9.72 18.85 8.17
N ALA A 209 -8.40 18.90 7.98
CA ALA A 209 -7.67 20.16 7.84
C ALA A 209 -8.13 20.96 6.60
N MET A 210 -8.51 20.28 5.52
CA MET A 210 -9.11 20.89 4.33
C MET A 210 -10.59 21.23 4.49
N GLY A 211 -11.24 20.84 5.59
CA GLY A 211 -12.66 21.05 5.85
C GLY A 211 -13.58 20.22 4.98
N LEU A 212 -13.12 19.07 4.50
CA LEU A 212 -13.87 18.15 3.65
C LEU A 212 -14.55 17.07 4.48
N PRO A 213 -15.90 16.97 4.50
CA PRO A 213 -16.60 15.84 5.09
C PRO A 213 -16.23 14.54 4.34
N PHE A 214 -16.07 13.45 5.08
CA PHE A 214 -15.69 12.17 4.48
C PHE A 214 -16.37 10.96 5.13
N VAL A 215 -16.35 9.86 4.42
CA VAL A 215 -16.65 8.50 4.91
C VAL A 215 -15.42 7.67 4.63
N MET A 216 -14.82 7.10 5.69
CA MET A 216 -13.64 6.25 5.61
C MET A 216 -14.04 4.79 5.60
N THR A 217 -13.44 4.00 4.71
CA THR A 217 -13.62 2.55 4.57
C THR A 217 -12.26 1.83 4.59
N LYS A 218 -12.28 0.52 4.85
CA LYS A 218 -11.07 -0.28 5.06
C LYS A 218 -10.69 -1.16 3.86
N SER A 219 -11.56 -1.22 2.85
CA SER A 219 -11.31 -1.98 1.63
C SER A 219 -12.05 -1.37 0.45
N GLY A 220 -11.61 -1.70 -0.77
CA GLY A 220 -12.34 -1.30 -1.97
C GLY A 220 -13.74 -1.92 -2.04
N LYS A 221 -13.93 -3.12 -1.46
CA LYS A 221 -15.25 -3.76 -1.38
C LYS A 221 -16.19 -2.98 -0.48
N GLU A 222 -15.74 -2.58 0.70
CA GLU A 222 -16.51 -1.75 1.61
C GLU A 222 -16.88 -0.40 0.97
N ALA A 223 -15.92 0.25 0.30
CA ALA A 223 -16.17 1.49 -0.44
C ALA A 223 -17.20 1.30 -1.56
N TRP A 224 -17.10 0.21 -2.31
CA TRP A 224 -18.07 -0.13 -3.36
C TRP A 224 -19.48 -0.32 -2.80
N ASP A 225 -19.61 -1.05 -1.69
CA ASP A 225 -20.90 -1.29 -1.03
C ASP A 225 -21.50 0.01 -0.45
N HIS A 226 -20.68 0.86 0.18
CA HIS A 226 -21.09 2.19 0.64
C HIS A 226 -21.55 3.08 -0.51
N LEU A 227 -20.81 3.14 -1.62
CA LEU A 227 -21.18 3.93 -2.80
C LEU A 227 -22.54 3.50 -3.35
N ASN A 228 -22.78 2.19 -3.45
CA ASN A 228 -24.07 1.66 -3.90
C ASN A 228 -25.21 1.98 -2.92
N ALA A 229 -24.98 1.87 -1.63
CA ALA A 229 -25.96 2.21 -0.60
C ALA A 229 -26.33 3.70 -0.63
N ILE A 230 -25.31 4.59 -0.69
CA ILE A 230 -25.51 6.04 -0.80
C ILE A 230 -26.32 6.39 -2.07
N ALA A 231 -25.98 5.77 -3.20
CA ALA A 231 -26.65 6.01 -4.45
C ALA A 231 -28.12 5.56 -4.42
N SER A 232 -28.41 4.39 -3.83
CA SER A 232 -29.78 3.89 -3.68
C SER A 232 -30.62 4.78 -2.75
N ALA A 233 -30.01 5.28 -1.68
CA ALA A 233 -30.67 6.23 -0.78
C ALA A 233 -30.97 7.58 -1.49
N ALA A 234 -30.00 8.10 -2.26
CA ALA A 234 -30.19 9.32 -3.03
C ALA A 234 -31.32 9.19 -4.07
N GLU A 235 -31.38 8.07 -4.79
CA GLU A 235 -32.44 7.80 -5.78
C GLU A 235 -33.83 7.70 -5.15
N ALA A 236 -33.95 7.11 -3.96
CA ALA A 236 -35.21 7.09 -3.21
C ALA A 236 -35.72 8.49 -2.82
N GLU A 237 -34.82 9.48 -2.76
CA GLU A 237 -35.11 10.89 -2.55
C GLU A 237 -35.27 11.69 -3.86
N GLY A 238 -35.21 11.04 -5.02
CA GLY A 238 -35.25 11.72 -6.35
C GLY A 238 -33.97 12.50 -6.67
N ARG A 239 -32.83 12.11 -6.07
CA ARG A 239 -31.51 12.70 -6.26
C ARG A 239 -30.58 11.72 -6.96
N THR A 240 -29.37 12.17 -7.26
CA THR A 240 -28.29 11.33 -7.81
C THR A 240 -27.19 11.12 -6.78
N VAL A 241 -26.33 10.15 -6.99
CA VAL A 241 -25.14 9.90 -6.16
C VAL A 241 -24.25 11.16 -6.08
N TYR A 242 -24.19 11.95 -7.13
CA TYR A 242 -23.39 13.19 -7.21
C TYR A 242 -23.91 14.32 -6.29
N ASP A 243 -25.10 14.13 -5.70
CA ASP A 243 -25.64 15.03 -4.67
C ASP A 243 -25.20 14.61 -3.26
N ARG A 244 -24.48 13.49 -3.13
CA ARG A 244 -24.06 12.92 -1.85
C ARG A 244 -22.57 12.59 -1.79
N VAL A 245 -21.95 12.27 -2.94
CA VAL A 245 -20.52 11.92 -3.02
C VAL A 245 -19.86 12.86 -4.02
N ALA A 246 -18.85 13.60 -3.59
CA ALA A 246 -18.11 14.53 -4.43
C ALA A 246 -17.01 13.79 -5.22
N MET A 247 -16.36 12.82 -4.62
CA MET A 247 -15.33 11.99 -5.24
C MET A 247 -15.04 10.74 -4.41
N VAL A 248 -14.33 9.80 -5.02
CA VAL A 248 -13.75 8.64 -4.36
C VAL A 248 -12.23 8.80 -4.29
N LEU A 249 -11.66 8.63 -3.10
CA LEU A 249 -10.22 8.58 -2.85
C LEU A 249 -9.88 7.14 -2.44
N THR A 250 -9.01 6.46 -3.16
CA THR A 250 -8.76 5.03 -2.90
C THR A 250 -7.29 4.68 -2.93
N ASP A 251 -6.85 3.86 -1.98
CA ASP A 251 -5.58 3.16 -2.11
C ASP A 251 -5.65 2.14 -3.25
N LEU A 252 -4.48 1.72 -3.75
CA LEU A 252 -4.36 0.66 -4.74
C LEU A 252 -4.47 -0.72 -4.12
N GLU A 253 -3.78 -0.94 -3.00
CA GLU A 253 -3.52 -2.25 -2.43
C GLU A 253 -4.42 -2.50 -1.22
N MET A 254 -5.63 -2.94 -1.47
CA MET A 254 -6.60 -3.23 -0.41
C MET A 254 -7.13 -4.67 -0.50
N PRO A 255 -7.47 -5.29 0.66
CA PRO A 255 -8.12 -6.59 0.68
C PRO A 255 -9.49 -6.57 -0.01
N GLU A 256 -9.95 -7.75 -0.46
CA GLU A 256 -11.24 -8.04 -1.09
C GLU A 256 -11.43 -7.39 -2.47
N MET A 257 -11.09 -6.11 -2.61
CA MET A 257 -11.15 -5.37 -3.88
C MET A 257 -10.05 -4.32 -3.89
N ASP A 258 -9.12 -4.44 -4.83
CA ASP A 258 -8.07 -3.45 -5.05
C ASP A 258 -8.62 -2.14 -5.64
N GLY A 259 -7.85 -1.05 -5.53
CA GLY A 259 -8.26 0.27 -6.01
C GLY A 259 -8.41 0.37 -7.52
N PHE A 260 -7.67 -0.42 -8.30
CA PHE A 260 -7.86 -0.48 -9.76
C PHE A 260 -9.20 -1.11 -10.12
N THR A 261 -9.57 -2.19 -9.44
CA THR A 261 -10.86 -2.87 -9.62
C THR A 261 -12.01 -1.97 -9.19
N LEU A 262 -11.87 -1.28 -8.04
CA LEU A 262 -12.86 -0.31 -7.58
C LEU A 262 -13.05 0.82 -8.62
N CYS A 263 -11.95 1.44 -9.07
CA CYS A 263 -11.98 2.50 -10.08
C CYS A 263 -12.65 2.03 -11.38
N ARG A 264 -12.28 0.85 -11.88
CA ARG A 264 -12.88 0.26 -13.09
C ARG A 264 -14.38 0.04 -12.92
N ASN A 265 -14.82 -0.52 -11.80
CA ASN A 265 -16.22 -0.74 -11.49
C ASN A 265 -17.00 0.57 -11.48
N ILE A 266 -16.47 1.61 -10.85
CA ILE A 266 -17.07 2.96 -10.85
C ILE A 266 -17.17 3.49 -12.27
N LYS A 267 -16.07 3.52 -13.02
CA LYS A 267 -16.01 4.11 -14.35
C LYS A 267 -16.80 3.34 -15.43
N SER A 268 -17.01 2.04 -15.24
CA SER A 268 -17.79 1.20 -16.16
C SER A 268 -19.28 1.17 -15.86
N THR A 269 -19.71 1.62 -14.68
CA THR A 269 -21.11 1.60 -14.28
C THR A 269 -21.78 2.93 -14.63
N ASN A 270 -22.79 2.92 -15.48
CA ASN A 270 -23.48 4.13 -15.95
C ASN A 270 -23.92 5.07 -14.82
N ARG A 271 -24.31 4.50 -13.67
CA ARG A 271 -24.74 5.23 -12.47
C ARG A 271 -23.61 6.07 -11.87
N PHE A 272 -22.35 5.68 -12.06
CA PHE A 272 -21.17 6.26 -11.42
C PHE A 272 -20.11 6.77 -12.41
N GLY A 273 -20.30 6.60 -13.72
CA GLY A 273 -19.23 6.79 -14.72
C GLY A 273 -18.53 8.15 -14.69
N ASN A 274 -19.22 9.21 -14.24
CA ASN A 274 -18.65 10.55 -14.10
C ASN A 274 -18.13 10.83 -12.67
N MET A 275 -18.19 9.87 -11.74
CA MET A 275 -17.67 10.05 -10.38
C MET A 275 -16.16 10.24 -10.44
N PRO A 276 -15.63 11.35 -9.92
CA PRO A 276 -14.20 11.54 -9.82
C PRO A 276 -13.57 10.47 -8.93
N VAL A 277 -12.49 9.84 -9.40
CA VAL A 277 -11.71 8.83 -8.65
C VAL A 277 -10.27 9.27 -8.62
N VAL A 278 -9.74 9.46 -7.43
CA VAL A 278 -8.32 9.73 -7.18
C VAL A 278 -7.69 8.51 -6.53
N ILE A 279 -6.60 8.04 -7.11
CA ILE A 279 -5.81 6.95 -6.56
C ILE A 279 -4.73 7.56 -5.67
N HIS A 280 -4.66 7.08 -4.41
CA HIS A 280 -3.71 7.50 -3.38
C HIS A 280 -2.83 6.31 -3.01
N SER A 281 -1.59 6.27 -3.45
CA SER A 281 -0.73 5.10 -3.28
C SER A 281 0.68 5.47 -2.87
N SER A 282 1.33 4.56 -2.15
CA SER A 282 2.75 4.66 -1.79
C SER A 282 3.69 4.42 -2.98
N LEU A 283 3.17 3.84 -4.05
CA LEU A 283 3.94 3.56 -5.25
C LEU A 283 4.24 4.85 -6.01
N SER A 284 5.49 5.07 -6.38
CA SER A 284 5.92 6.15 -7.26
C SER A 284 6.58 5.54 -8.51
N GLY A 285 6.37 6.15 -9.65
CA GLY A 285 7.03 5.74 -10.90
C GLY A 285 6.12 5.80 -12.13
N THR A 286 6.76 5.91 -13.30
CA THR A 286 6.08 6.06 -14.61
C THR A 286 5.17 4.88 -14.96
N THR A 287 5.51 3.67 -14.54
CA THR A 287 4.71 2.47 -14.77
C THR A 287 3.33 2.57 -14.10
N ASN A 288 3.27 3.15 -12.90
CA ASN A 288 2.00 3.30 -12.19
C ASN A 288 1.11 4.38 -12.81
N GLU A 289 1.69 5.44 -13.38
CA GLU A 289 0.93 6.45 -14.12
C GLU A 289 0.24 5.88 -15.36
N GLU A 290 0.87 4.92 -16.05
CA GLU A 290 0.25 4.23 -17.18
C GLU A 290 -0.92 3.33 -16.73
N HIS A 291 -0.77 2.62 -15.60
CA HIS A 291 -1.85 1.80 -15.05
C HIS A 291 -3.05 2.65 -14.60
N VAL A 292 -2.80 3.79 -13.97
CA VAL A 292 -3.84 4.76 -13.57
C VAL A 292 -4.62 5.26 -14.78
N LYS A 293 -3.94 5.56 -15.90
CA LYS A 293 -4.58 5.94 -17.16
C LYS A 293 -5.46 4.82 -17.73
N ASN A 294 -5.02 3.57 -17.63
CA ASN A 294 -5.75 2.41 -18.14
C ASN A 294 -7.08 2.18 -17.42
N VAL A 295 -7.19 2.50 -16.14
CA VAL A 295 -8.45 2.40 -15.37
C VAL A 295 -9.28 3.68 -15.41
N ARG A 296 -8.85 4.73 -16.12
CA ARG A 296 -9.52 6.03 -16.26
C ARG A 296 -9.70 6.77 -14.93
N ALA A 297 -8.78 6.61 -13.99
CA ALA A 297 -8.76 7.44 -12.80
C ALA A 297 -8.50 8.91 -13.18
N ASP A 298 -9.11 9.84 -12.47
CA ASP A 298 -9.02 11.27 -12.77
C ASP A 298 -7.71 11.88 -12.29
N ALA A 299 -7.12 11.30 -11.23
CA ALA A 299 -5.80 11.69 -10.76
C ALA A 299 -5.14 10.56 -9.97
N TYR A 300 -3.83 10.73 -9.79
CA TYR A 300 -2.99 9.93 -8.92
C TYR A 300 -2.24 10.86 -7.96
N VAL A 301 -2.13 10.46 -6.70
CA VAL A 301 -1.36 11.18 -5.69
C VAL A 301 -0.54 10.20 -4.85
N ALA A 302 0.71 10.55 -4.60
CA ALA A 302 1.55 9.76 -3.72
C ALA A 302 1.09 9.90 -2.26
N LYS A 303 1.11 8.80 -1.50
CA LYS A 303 0.82 8.79 -0.06
C LYS A 303 1.82 9.67 0.71
N PHE A 304 1.40 10.15 1.87
CA PHE A 304 2.19 10.84 2.89
C PHE A 304 2.69 12.25 2.50
N SER A 305 2.08 12.89 1.49
CA SER A 305 2.27 14.31 1.21
C SER A 305 0.93 15.04 1.31
N ALA A 306 0.68 15.69 2.43
CA ALA A 306 -0.55 16.46 2.65
C ALA A 306 -0.69 17.60 1.63
N GLU A 307 0.43 18.21 1.21
CA GLU A 307 0.46 19.24 0.17
C GLU A 307 0.03 18.69 -1.20
N ASP A 308 0.61 17.54 -1.62
CA ASP A 308 0.27 16.91 -2.91
C ASP A 308 -1.18 16.41 -2.92
N LEU A 309 -1.66 15.86 -1.79
CA LEU A 309 -3.06 15.47 -1.63
C LEU A 309 -3.97 16.68 -1.81
N SER A 310 -3.73 17.77 -1.06
CA SER A 310 -4.52 18.99 -1.15
C SER A 310 -4.53 19.56 -2.55
N ARG A 311 -3.38 19.69 -3.20
CA ARG A 311 -3.25 20.18 -4.57
C ARG A 311 -4.05 19.33 -5.57
N THR A 312 -3.98 18.00 -5.43
CA THR A 312 -4.67 17.07 -6.31
C THR A 312 -6.18 17.14 -6.11
N LEU A 313 -6.65 17.13 -4.86
CA LEU A 313 -8.08 17.25 -4.55
C LEU A 313 -8.68 18.57 -5.06
N ARG A 314 -7.97 19.70 -4.89
CA ARG A 314 -8.40 21.00 -5.45
C ARG A 314 -8.56 20.93 -6.96
N LYS A 315 -7.58 20.34 -7.65
CA LYS A 315 -7.62 20.21 -9.11
C LYS A 315 -8.80 19.36 -9.59
N VAL A 316 -9.11 18.28 -8.89
CA VAL A 316 -10.16 17.34 -9.31
C VAL A 316 -11.55 17.84 -8.93
N LEU A 317 -11.70 18.57 -7.82
CA LEU A 317 -12.99 19.09 -7.34
C LEU A 317 -13.41 20.40 -8.02
N HIS A 318 -12.47 21.18 -8.57
CA HIS A 318 -12.73 22.51 -9.15
C HIS A 318 -12.28 22.64 -10.62
N GLY A 319 -11.69 21.58 -11.20
CA GLY A 319 -11.34 21.51 -12.64
C GLY A 319 -12.49 21.03 -13.45
#